data_5e0042fea8460ca80f3245fa395a7ea4
#
_entry.id   5e0042fea8460ca80f3245fa395a7ea4
#
_cell.length_a   1.000
_cell.length_b   1.000
_cell.length_c   1.000
_cell.angle_alpha   90.00
_cell.angle_beta   90.00
_cell.angle_gamma   90.00
#
_symmetry.space_group_name_H-M   'P 1'
#
loop_
_entity.id
_entity.type
_entity.pdbx_description
1 polymer ?
#
loop_
_entity_poly.entity_id
_entity_poly.type
_entity_poly.pdbx_seq_one_letter_code
_entity_poly.pdbx_strand_id
1 'polypeptide(L)'
;MSATILPFVRPPQDALMAVHSMIPETALTAEILGTERNSHAVQVTADGLLLTVGYSVLEAEQIWLTNRKGQSAEAIVLAQDHDSGIALLKPLAQIGLHHLPVASLSQVKVGDDMQVLASNEKDAHQVKLFALEEFAGRWEYLLETALYTQPLYERWSGAALVTTDGKLCGIGSLALGMRSPEGKMEPGNLFIPVELVMPHLDFMKEHGQKPGEVRPWLGAMVEQHNSEVYVVGLYHDAPAARAGLQPGDIIVSVDQKPVHSMASFFRTVWHYGPAGSRVPLTLSDGKDMREVVLDTTDRESFFMHFAGNPLN
;
A
#
# COMPACT_ATOMS: atom_id res chain seq x y z
N MET A 1 -49.83 -7.52 18.54
CA MET A 1 -48.56 -6.79 18.64
C MET A 1 -47.55 -7.52 17.77
N SER A 2 -47.26 -6.97 16.61
CA SER A 2 -46.30 -7.59 15.69
C SER A 2 -44.85 -7.21 16.18
N ALA A 3 -44.07 -8.20 16.58
CA ALA A 3 -42.69 -8.00 16.95
C ALA A 3 -41.95 -7.62 15.67
N THR A 4 -41.51 -6.37 15.58
CA THR A 4 -40.56 -5.92 14.54
C THR A 4 -39.26 -6.64 14.81
N ILE A 5 -38.94 -7.67 14.03
CA ILE A 5 -37.63 -8.31 14.03
C ILE A 5 -36.67 -7.26 13.46
N LEU A 6 -35.86 -6.62 14.31
CA LEU A 6 -34.77 -5.79 13.87
C LEU A 6 -33.83 -6.63 13.01
N PRO A 7 -33.37 -6.13 11.84
CA PRO A 7 -32.44 -6.86 11.02
C PRO A 7 -31.20 -7.20 11.87
N PHE A 8 -30.75 -8.45 11.80
CA PHE A 8 -29.58 -8.94 12.52
C PHE A 8 -28.37 -8.17 11.96
N VAL A 9 -27.93 -7.14 12.69
CA VAL A 9 -26.74 -6.37 12.32
C VAL A 9 -25.55 -7.29 12.50
N ARG A 10 -24.94 -7.72 11.39
CA ARG A 10 -23.72 -8.54 11.44
C ARG A 10 -22.58 -7.72 12.02
N PRO A 11 -21.71 -8.32 12.86
CA PRO A 11 -20.55 -7.63 13.38
C PRO A 11 -19.65 -7.18 12.23
N PRO A 12 -19.08 -5.96 12.26
CA PRO A 12 -18.19 -5.46 11.21
C PRO A 12 -16.99 -6.39 10.98
N GLN A 13 -16.54 -7.12 12.00
CA GLN A 13 -15.48 -8.12 11.90
C GLN A 13 -15.80 -9.28 10.94
N ASP A 14 -17.08 -9.53 10.62
CA ASP A 14 -17.47 -10.55 9.66
C ASP A 14 -17.04 -10.20 8.21
N ALA A 15 -16.61 -8.94 7.97
CA ALA A 15 -16.02 -8.50 6.70
C ALA A 15 -14.52 -8.78 6.59
N LEU A 16 -13.86 -9.21 7.69
CA LEU A 16 -12.41 -9.42 7.72
C LEU A 16 -12.06 -10.88 7.47
N MET A 17 -11.00 -11.08 6.68
CA MET A 17 -10.40 -12.39 6.47
C MET A 17 -8.91 -12.36 6.80
N ALA A 18 -8.40 -13.44 7.37
CA ALA A 18 -6.96 -13.67 7.45
C ALA A 18 -6.45 -13.99 6.03
N VAL A 19 -5.31 -13.43 5.69
CA VAL A 19 -4.58 -13.67 4.44
C VAL A 19 -3.28 -14.39 4.79
N HIS A 20 -3.03 -15.49 4.13
CA HIS A 20 -1.77 -16.21 4.17
C HIS A 20 -1.25 -16.37 2.75
N SER A 21 -0.08 -15.81 2.47
CA SER A 21 0.52 -15.80 1.13
C SER A 21 1.86 -16.52 1.14
N MET A 22 2.08 -17.36 0.13
CA MET A 22 3.35 -18.05 -0.11
C MET A 22 4.01 -17.44 -1.35
N ILE A 23 5.25 -17.01 -1.19
CA ILE A 23 6.04 -16.33 -2.20
C ILE A 23 7.28 -17.19 -2.50
N PRO A 24 7.63 -17.43 -3.78
CA PRO A 24 8.84 -18.16 -4.13
C PRO A 24 10.11 -17.49 -3.61
N GLU A 25 11.10 -18.29 -3.25
CA GLU A 25 12.41 -17.78 -2.82
C GLU A 25 13.12 -16.93 -3.89
N THR A 26 12.78 -17.17 -5.16
CA THR A 26 13.34 -16.47 -6.33
C THR A 26 12.63 -15.15 -6.64
N ALA A 27 11.53 -14.83 -5.94
CA ALA A 27 10.80 -13.59 -6.14
C ALA A 27 11.64 -12.37 -5.71
N LEU A 28 11.49 -11.28 -6.45
CA LEU A 28 12.23 -10.03 -6.20
C LEU A 28 12.05 -9.50 -4.77
N THR A 29 10.87 -9.68 -4.21
CA THR A 29 10.53 -9.18 -2.87
C THR A 29 10.79 -10.19 -1.75
N ALA A 30 11.22 -11.43 -2.07
CA ALA A 30 11.37 -12.49 -1.06
C ALA A 30 12.43 -12.17 -0.01
N GLU A 31 13.58 -11.61 -0.42
CA GLU A 31 14.68 -11.26 0.49
C GLU A 31 14.29 -10.19 1.51
N ILE A 32 13.46 -9.21 1.09
CA ILE A 32 13.11 -8.05 1.93
C ILE A 32 11.86 -8.31 2.77
N LEU A 33 10.84 -8.97 2.18
CA LEU A 33 9.52 -9.13 2.78
C LEU A 33 9.24 -10.56 3.27
N GLY A 34 10.14 -11.50 3.01
CA GLY A 34 9.96 -12.91 3.35
C GLY A 34 9.14 -13.69 2.33
N THR A 35 9.22 -15.03 2.43
CA THR A 35 8.54 -15.99 1.55
C THR A 35 7.18 -16.45 2.08
N GLU A 36 6.87 -16.16 3.33
CA GLU A 36 5.58 -16.43 3.98
C GLU A 36 5.06 -15.14 4.61
N ARG A 37 3.90 -14.67 4.16
CA ARG A 37 3.34 -13.40 4.62
C ARG A 37 1.94 -13.58 5.18
N ASN A 38 1.72 -13.01 6.37
CA ASN A 38 0.44 -13.02 7.05
C ASN A 38 -0.11 -11.60 7.14
N SER A 39 -1.37 -11.41 6.76
CA SER A 39 -2.03 -10.12 6.79
C SER A 39 -3.54 -10.28 6.96
N HIS A 40 -4.27 -9.19 6.76
CA HIS A 40 -5.73 -9.16 6.75
C HIS A 40 -6.24 -8.65 5.41
N ALA A 41 -7.46 -9.01 5.05
CA ALA A 41 -8.20 -8.43 3.93
C ALA A 41 -9.61 -8.07 4.39
N VAL A 42 -10.17 -7.05 3.76
CA VAL A 42 -11.50 -6.50 4.08
C VAL A 42 -12.41 -6.67 2.89
N GLN A 43 -13.53 -7.37 3.06
CA GLN A 43 -14.55 -7.46 2.02
C GLN A 43 -15.25 -6.11 1.85
N VAL A 44 -15.26 -5.60 0.61
CA VAL A 44 -15.78 -4.27 0.27
C VAL A 44 -16.96 -4.31 -0.70
N THR A 45 -17.26 -5.47 -1.27
CA THR A 45 -18.38 -5.65 -2.20
C THR A 45 -19.27 -6.82 -1.83
N ALA A 46 -20.52 -6.80 -2.26
CA ALA A 46 -21.50 -7.88 -2.00
C ALA A 46 -21.15 -9.18 -2.74
N ASP A 47 -20.45 -9.10 -3.88
CA ASP A 47 -19.97 -10.24 -4.67
C ASP A 47 -18.64 -10.83 -4.15
N GLY A 48 -18.12 -10.32 -3.03
CA GLY A 48 -17.02 -10.94 -2.28
C GLY A 48 -15.61 -10.42 -2.58
N LEU A 49 -15.46 -9.30 -3.27
CA LEU A 49 -14.15 -8.70 -3.48
C LEU A 49 -13.57 -8.12 -2.19
N LEU A 50 -12.26 -8.28 -2.01
CA LEU A 50 -11.55 -7.81 -0.81
C LEU A 50 -10.40 -6.87 -1.17
N LEU A 51 -10.16 -5.90 -0.29
CA LEU A 51 -8.95 -5.08 -0.30
C LEU A 51 -7.96 -5.57 0.75
N THR A 52 -6.69 -5.57 0.38
CA THR A 52 -5.55 -5.79 1.31
C THR A 52 -4.40 -4.86 0.96
N VAL A 53 -3.37 -4.83 1.81
CA VAL A 53 -2.13 -4.13 1.47
C VAL A 53 -1.32 -4.93 0.45
N GLY A 54 -0.91 -4.26 -0.63
CA GLY A 54 -0.34 -4.92 -1.81
C GLY A 54 0.92 -5.73 -1.54
N TYR A 55 1.83 -5.24 -0.69
CA TYR A 55 3.08 -5.96 -0.39
C TYR A 55 2.86 -7.34 0.25
N SER A 56 1.71 -7.57 0.87
CA SER A 56 1.42 -8.87 1.49
C SER A 56 1.12 -9.98 0.49
N VAL A 57 0.72 -9.61 -0.72
CA VAL A 57 0.32 -10.55 -1.79
C VAL A 57 1.14 -10.41 -3.08
N LEU A 58 2.06 -9.43 -3.10
CA LEU A 58 2.93 -9.19 -4.24
C LEU A 58 3.84 -10.40 -4.50
N GLU A 59 3.88 -10.89 -5.75
CA GLU A 59 4.60 -12.08 -6.18
C GLU A 59 4.18 -13.38 -5.47
N ALA A 60 2.96 -13.43 -4.91
CA ALA A 60 2.47 -14.64 -4.26
C ALA A 60 2.08 -15.71 -5.29
N GLU A 61 2.65 -16.91 -5.16
CA GLU A 61 2.26 -18.12 -5.90
C GLU A 61 0.93 -18.68 -5.39
N GLN A 62 0.70 -18.58 -4.08
CA GLN A 62 -0.52 -19.04 -3.43
C GLN A 62 -1.00 -18.00 -2.40
N ILE A 63 -2.31 -17.78 -2.38
CA ILE A 63 -2.98 -16.91 -1.41
C ILE A 63 -4.17 -17.64 -0.83
N TRP A 64 -4.18 -17.79 0.49
CA TRP A 64 -5.29 -18.38 1.24
C TRP A 64 -6.00 -17.33 2.07
N LEU A 65 -7.32 -17.30 1.95
CA LEU A 65 -8.21 -16.47 2.77
C LEU A 65 -8.94 -17.36 3.78
N THR A 66 -9.03 -16.91 5.03
CA THR A 66 -9.78 -17.62 6.08
C THR A 66 -10.68 -16.65 6.82
N ASN A 67 -11.99 -16.89 6.83
CA ASN A 67 -12.97 -16.08 7.55
C ASN A 67 -13.05 -16.46 9.05
N ARG A 68 -13.79 -15.67 9.83
CA ARG A 68 -13.97 -15.89 11.28
C ARG A 68 -14.61 -17.23 11.66
N LYS A 69 -15.28 -17.91 10.74
CA LYS A 69 -15.87 -19.23 10.95
C LYS A 69 -14.91 -20.37 10.64
N GLY A 70 -13.65 -20.05 10.28
CA GLY A 70 -12.64 -21.02 9.90
C GLY A 70 -12.83 -21.62 8.50
N GLN A 71 -13.69 -21.03 7.65
CA GLN A 71 -13.82 -21.42 6.26
C GLN A 71 -12.67 -20.78 5.48
N SER A 72 -11.98 -21.58 4.68
CA SER A 72 -10.86 -21.12 3.86
C SER A 72 -11.12 -21.32 2.37
N ALA A 73 -10.59 -20.42 1.58
CA ALA A 73 -10.56 -20.52 0.12
C ALA A 73 -9.26 -19.96 -0.42
N GLU A 74 -8.81 -20.50 -1.52
CA GLU A 74 -7.75 -19.91 -2.32
C GLU A 74 -8.27 -18.61 -2.97
N ALA A 75 -7.38 -17.66 -3.20
CA ALA A 75 -7.71 -16.39 -3.82
C ALA A 75 -6.68 -16.01 -4.88
N ILE A 76 -7.11 -15.13 -5.79
CA ILE A 76 -6.26 -14.52 -6.81
C ILE A 76 -6.20 -13.02 -6.61
N VAL A 77 -5.10 -12.40 -7.04
CA VAL A 77 -4.97 -10.95 -7.16
C VAL A 77 -5.64 -10.52 -8.47
N LEU A 78 -6.75 -9.77 -8.36
CA LEU A 78 -7.40 -9.20 -9.55
C LEU A 78 -6.72 -7.94 -10.03
N ALA A 79 -6.18 -7.15 -9.10
CA ALA A 79 -5.49 -5.91 -9.41
C ALA A 79 -4.48 -5.56 -8.33
N GLN A 80 -3.39 -4.94 -8.76
CA GLN A 80 -2.36 -4.37 -7.91
C GLN A 80 -2.22 -2.89 -8.24
N ASP A 81 -2.54 -2.00 -7.28
CA ASP A 81 -2.32 -0.57 -7.45
C ASP A 81 -1.03 -0.16 -6.72
N HIS A 82 0.07 -0.07 -7.44
CA HIS A 82 1.37 0.31 -6.89
C HIS A 82 1.40 1.76 -6.38
N ASP A 83 0.53 2.62 -6.90
CA ASP A 83 0.45 4.02 -6.50
C ASP A 83 -0.11 4.19 -5.09
N SER A 84 -1.18 3.47 -4.76
CA SER A 84 -1.75 3.46 -3.41
C SER A 84 -1.16 2.38 -2.51
N GLY A 85 -0.60 1.32 -3.09
CA GLY A 85 -0.14 0.15 -2.35
C GLY A 85 -1.27 -0.80 -1.91
N ILE A 86 -2.45 -0.73 -2.54
CA ILE A 86 -3.60 -1.60 -2.28
C ILE A 86 -3.70 -2.68 -3.36
N ALA A 87 -4.02 -3.90 -2.95
CA ALA A 87 -4.38 -5.00 -3.84
C ALA A 87 -5.86 -5.36 -3.71
N LEU A 88 -6.47 -5.74 -4.84
CA LEU A 88 -7.83 -6.27 -4.95
C LEU A 88 -7.77 -7.78 -5.08
N LEU A 89 -8.40 -8.50 -4.16
CA LEU A 89 -8.44 -9.95 -4.13
C LEU A 89 -9.82 -10.49 -4.47
N LYS A 90 -9.84 -11.64 -5.15
CA LYS A 90 -11.04 -12.44 -5.41
C LYS A 90 -10.87 -13.85 -4.85
N PRO A 91 -11.70 -14.28 -3.88
CA PRO A 91 -11.71 -15.67 -3.45
C PRO A 91 -12.27 -16.58 -4.56
N LEU A 92 -11.70 -17.77 -4.71
CA LEU A 92 -12.15 -18.78 -5.68
C LEU A 92 -13.38 -19.58 -5.19
N ALA A 93 -13.74 -19.44 -3.90
CA ALA A 93 -14.97 -19.96 -3.34
C ALA A 93 -15.66 -18.90 -2.49
N GLN A 94 -17.00 -18.99 -2.38
CA GLN A 94 -17.79 -18.01 -1.64
C GLN A 94 -17.71 -18.27 -0.14
N ILE A 95 -16.79 -17.58 0.53
CA ILE A 95 -16.57 -17.62 1.97
C ILE A 95 -16.89 -16.27 2.67
N GLY A 96 -17.26 -15.25 1.88
CA GLY A 96 -17.61 -13.92 2.38
C GLY A 96 -18.85 -13.95 3.25
N LEU A 97 -18.80 -13.26 4.39
CA LEU A 97 -19.91 -13.18 5.34
C LEU A 97 -20.61 -11.83 5.29
N HIS A 98 -19.88 -10.76 5.02
CA HIS A 98 -20.35 -9.39 5.07
C HIS A 98 -19.36 -8.47 4.34
N HIS A 99 -19.80 -7.26 3.95
CA HIS A 99 -18.90 -6.21 3.44
C HIS A 99 -19.13 -4.91 4.23
N LEU A 100 -18.10 -4.09 4.34
CA LEU A 100 -18.18 -2.82 5.02
C LEU A 100 -18.62 -1.70 4.09
N PRO A 101 -19.50 -0.80 4.54
CA PRO A 101 -19.71 0.48 3.87
C PRO A 101 -18.42 1.32 3.98
N VAL A 102 -18.21 2.22 3.02
CA VAL A 102 -17.01 3.06 2.94
C VAL A 102 -17.33 4.49 3.41
N ALA A 103 -16.42 5.09 4.16
CA ALA A 103 -16.44 6.51 4.47
C ALA A 103 -15.54 7.28 3.51
N SER A 104 -15.91 8.51 3.16
CA SER A 104 -15.02 9.46 2.51
C SER A 104 -14.05 10.07 3.52
N LEU A 105 -12.83 10.44 3.07
CA LEU A 105 -11.86 11.19 3.88
C LEU A 105 -12.44 12.52 4.40
N SER A 106 -13.38 13.13 3.68
CA SER A 106 -14.05 14.35 4.12
C SER A 106 -14.93 14.17 5.37
N GLN A 107 -15.22 12.93 5.75
CA GLN A 107 -16.04 12.57 6.91
C GLN A 107 -15.24 12.32 8.18
N VAL A 108 -13.91 12.31 8.09
CA VAL A 108 -13.00 12.08 9.22
C VAL A 108 -12.05 13.25 9.41
N LYS A 109 -11.66 13.52 10.65
CA LYS A 109 -10.73 14.60 11.00
C LYS A 109 -9.78 14.16 12.11
N VAL A 110 -8.65 14.84 12.19
CA VAL A 110 -7.68 14.64 13.27
C VAL A 110 -8.34 14.79 14.62
N GLY A 111 -8.09 13.84 15.51
CA GLY A 111 -8.67 13.73 16.86
C GLY A 111 -9.90 12.83 16.95
N ASP A 112 -10.47 12.38 15.83
CA ASP A 112 -11.61 11.44 15.85
C ASP A 112 -11.22 10.12 16.49
N ASP A 113 -12.15 9.55 17.27
CA ASP A 113 -12.06 8.19 17.76
C ASP A 113 -12.38 7.23 16.60
N MET A 114 -11.47 6.28 16.36
CA MET A 114 -11.53 5.29 15.29
C MET A 114 -11.34 3.90 15.88
N GLN A 115 -11.58 2.89 15.06
CA GLN A 115 -11.38 1.49 15.43
C GLN A 115 -10.55 0.77 14.38
N VAL A 116 -9.62 -0.08 14.83
CA VAL A 116 -8.92 -1.04 13.98
C VAL A 116 -9.56 -2.40 14.16
N LEU A 117 -9.96 -3.01 13.04
CA LEU A 117 -10.52 -4.35 12.98
C LEU A 117 -9.53 -5.28 12.30
N ALA A 118 -9.35 -6.47 12.86
CA ALA A 118 -8.53 -7.53 12.29
C ALA A 118 -9.30 -8.85 12.23
N SER A 119 -8.90 -9.73 11.33
CA SER A 119 -9.43 -11.10 11.28
C SER A 119 -9.08 -11.83 12.59
N ASN A 120 -9.95 -12.74 13.02
CA ASN A 120 -9.76 -13.59 14.20
C ASN A 120 -9.75 -12.84 15.56
N GLU A 121 -10.06 -11.57 15.60
CA GLU A 121 -10.28 -10.81 16.83
C GLU A 121 -11.78 -10.60 17.11
N LYS A 122 -12.15 -10.66 18.40
CA LYS A 122 -13.54 -10.43 18.82
C LYS A 122 -13.84 -8.94 18.95
N ASP A 123 -12.88 -8.21 19.49
CA ASP A 123 -13.01 -6.81 19.85
C ASP A 123 -12.24 -5.92 18.87
N ALA A 124 -12.75 -4.72 18.66
CA ALA A 124 -12.07 -3.68 17.91
C ALA A 124 -11.01 -3.01 18.77
N HIS A 125 -9.85 -2.73 18.20
CA HIS A 125 -8.82 -1.94 18.87
C HIS A 125 -9.13 -0.45 18.73
N GLN A 126 -9.27 0.25 19.86
CA GLN A 126 -9.58 1.69 19.84
C GLN A 126 -8.34 2.50 19.57
N VAL A 127 -8.44 3.42 18.61
CA VAL A 127 -7.36 4.34 18.23
C VAL A 127 -7.92 5.74 18.02
N LYS A 128 -7.04 6.73 17.98
CA LYS A 128 -7.37 8.08 17.52
C LYS A 128 -6.70 8.34 16.16
N LEU A 129 -7.41 9.07 15.31
CA LEU A 129 -6.81 9.63 14.10
C LEU A 129 -5.86 10.75 14.52
N PHE A 130 -4.55 10.47 14.46
CA PHE A 130 -3.49 11.34 14.95
C PHE A 130 -3.13 12.44 13.94
N ALA A 131 -3.02 12.06 12.64
CA ALA A 131 -2.72 12.99 11.56
C ALA A 131 -3.33 12.53 10.23
N LEU A 132 -3.50 13.50 9.32
CA LEU A 132 -3.80 13.32 7.90
C LEU A 132 -2.71 14.08 7.14
N GLU A 133 -1.66 13.39 6.73
CA GLU A 133 -0.46 13.99 6.17
C GLU A 133 0.12 13.15 5.03
N GLU A 134 0.99 13.79 4.25
CA GLU A 134 1.77 13.14 3.21
C GLU A 134 2.67 12.05 3.80
N PHE A 135 2.84 10.96 3.06
CA PHE A 135 3.83 9.93 3.35
C PHE A 135 4.65 9.59 2.12
N ALA A 136 5.97 9.72 2.20
CA ALA A 136 6.91 9.26 1.19
C ALA A 136 7.69 8.05 1.71
N GLY A 137 7.53 6.91 1.06
CA GLY A 137 8.24 5.66 1.36
C GLY A 137 9.49 5.52 0.51
N ARG A 138 10.56 4.92 1.07
CA ARG A 138 11.86 4.80 0.40
C ARG A 138 11.85 4.00 -0.92
N TRP A 139 10.81 3.24 -1.19
CA TRP A 139 10.66 2.35 -2.36
C TRP A 139 9.84 2.96 -3.49
N GLU A 140 10.02 4.25 -3.79
CA GLU A 140 9.26 5.01 -4.79
C GLU A 140 7.75 4.97 -4.52
N TYR A 141 7.36 5.45 -3.35
CA TYR A 141 5.99 5.42 -2.87
C TYR A 141 5.60 6.77 -2.25
N LEU A 142 4.46 7.30 -2.65
CA LEU A 142 3.97 8.58 -2.15
C LEU A 142 2.44 8.53 -2.01
N LEU A 143 1.98 8.76 -0.80
CA LEU A 143 0.58 9.10 -0.51
C LEU A 143 0.48 10.59 -0.24
N GLU A 144 -0.36 11.29 -0.98
CA GLU A 144 -0.63 12.73 -0.73
C GLU A 144 -1.34 12.92 0.61
N THR A 145 -2.10 11.94 1.04
CA THR A 145 -2.74 11.89 2.35
C THR A 145 -2.73 10.45 2.84
N ALA A 146 -2.08 10.20 3.96
CA ALA A 146 -2.16 8.96 4.72
C ALA A 146 -2.88 9.21 6.04
N LEU A 147 -3.52 8.17 6.59
CA LEU A 147 -4.20 8.21 7.88
C LEU A 147 -3.24 7.66 8.94
N TYR A 148 -2.86 8.50 9.90
CA TYR A 148 -1.99 8.10 11.01
C TYR A 148 -2.79 7.90 12.27
N THR A 149 -2.59 6.80 12.97
CA THR A 149 -3.34 6.46 14.18
C THR A 149 -2.45 6.12 15.36
N GLN A 150 -2.93 6.39 16.56
CA GLN A 150 -2.34 6.00 17.85
C GLN A 150 -3.45 5.49 18.81
N PRO A 151 -3.12 4.57 19.74
CA PRO A 151 -1.85 3.87 19.91
C PRO A 151 -1.56 2.86 18.80
N LEU A 152 -0.33 2.32 18.77
CA LEU A 152 0.08 1.27 17.85
C LEU A 152 -0.79 0.02 18.02
N TYR A 153 -1.26 -0.50 16.88
CA TYR A 153 -1.81 -1.84 16.75
C TYR A 153 -0.80 -2.75 16.05
N GLU A 154 -0.40 -3.85 16.68
CA GLU A 154 0.74 -4.67 16.23
C GLU A 154 0.46 -5.48 14.94
N ARG A 155 -0.80 -5.85 14.70
CA ARG A 155 -1.21 -6.64 13.52
C ARG A 155 -1.86 -5.77 12.45
N TRP A 156 -1.18 -4.71 12.06
CA TRP A 156 -1.69 -3.66 11.16
C TRP A 156 -1.85 -4.11 9.71
N SER A 157 -1.00 -5.05 9.22
CA SER A 157 -0.92 -5.41 7.80
C SER A 157 -2.28 -5.84 7.24
N GLY A 158 -2.88 -5.01 6.38
CA GLY A 158 -4.19 -5.26 5.80
C GLY A 158 -5.39 -5.08 6.74
N ALA A 159 -5.18 -4.68 8.00
CA ALA A 159 -6.26 -4.43 8.95
C ALA A 159 -7.15 -3.26 8.51
N ALA A 160 -8.43 -3.29 8.87
CA ALA A 160 -9.38 -2.23 8.54
C ALA A 160 -9.36 -1.11 9.58
N LEU A 161 -9.12 0.13 9.14
CA LEU A 161 -9.44 1.31 9.93
C LEU A 161 -10.88 1.72 9.64
N VAL A 162 -11.72 1.76 10.68
CA VAL A 162 -13.13 2.12 10.54
C VAL A 162 -13.52 3.26 11.49
N THR A 163 -14.54 4.01 11.09
CA THR A 163 -15.21 4.97 11.96
C THR A 163 -15.96 4.26 13.09
N THR A 164 -16.36 4.98 14.12
CA THR A 164 -17.14 4.43 15.25
C THR A 164 -18.52 3.91 14.83
N ASP A 165 -19.05 4.35 13.67
CA ASP A 165 -20.27 3.82 13.04
C ASP A 165 -20.02 2.68 12.05
N GLY A 166 -18.76 2.16 11.99
CA GLY A 166 -18.39 0.94 11.25
C GLY A 166 -18.13 1.11 9.77
N LYS A 167 -17.84 2.32 9.29
CA LYS A 167 -17.49 2.57 7.88
C LYS A 167 -15.98 2.48 7.66
N LEU A 168 -15.57 1.79 6.62
CA LEU A 168 -14.17 1.60 6.26
C LEU A 168 -13.55 2.90 5.73
N CYS A 169 -12.43 3.33 6.31
CA CYS A 169 -11.66 4.50 5.92
C CYS A 169 -10.32 4.15 5.30
N GLY A 170 -9.64 3.10 5.82
CA GLY A 170 -8.29 2.78 5.41
C GLY A 170 -7.90 1.33 5.60
N ILE A 171 -6.82 0.94 4.90
CA ILE A 171 -6.16 -0.37 5.00
C ILE A 171 -4.80 -0.19 5.68
N GLY A 172 -4.53 -0.97 6.71
CA GLY A 172 -3.29 -0.93 7.49
C GLY A 172 -2.06 -1.28 6.64
N SER A 173 -1.08 -0.39 6.64
CA SER A 173 0.12 -0.51 5.81
C SER A 173 1.40 -0.61 6.62
N LEU A 174 1.63 0.27 7.57
CA LEU A 174 2.91 0.35 8.29
C LEU A 174 2.71 0.57 9.80
N ALA A 175 3.72 0.13 10.56
CA ALA A 175 4.01 0.63 11.89
C ALA A 175 5.20 1.57 11.82
N LEU A 176 5.09 2.73 12.43
CA LEU A 176 6.15 3.74 12.39
C LEU A 176 6.14 4.62 13.64
N GLY A 177 7.28 5.27 13.90
CA GLY A 177 7.38 6.28 14.93
C GLY A 177 6.82 7.61 14.44
N MET A 178 5.96 8.22 15.23
CA MET A 178 5.37 9.53 14.95
C MET A 178 5.82 10.53 16.03
N ARG A 179 6.09 11.76 15.60
CA ARG A 179 6.49 12.82 16.54
C ARG A 179 5.22 13.48 17.12
N SER A 180 5.06 13.37 18.43
CA SER A 180 3.97 14.09 19.13
C SER A 180 4.22 15.61 19.14
N PRO A 181 3.17 16.43 19.41
CA PRO A 181 3.32 17.87 19.56
C PRO A 181 4.37 18.26 20.62
N GLU A 182 4.56 17.42 21.64
CA GLU A 182 5.57 17.59 22.70
C GLU A 182 6.99 17.16 22.26
N GLY A 183 7.14 16.71 21.01
CA GLY A 183 8.42 16.32 20.43
C GLY A 183 8.88 14.89 20.74
N LYS A 184 8.05 14.07 21.40
CA LYS A 184 8.35 12.67 21.69
C LYS A 184 8.04 11.80 20.46
N MET A 185 8.87 10.77 20.27
CA MET A 185 8.59 9.72 19.28
C MET A 185 7.70 8.66 19.92
N GLU A 186 6.52 8.49 19.40
CA GLU A 186 5.54 7.50 19.86
C GLU A 186 5.17 6.57 18.72
N PRO A 187 5.02 5.26 18.97
CA PRO A 187 4.66 4.31 17.93
C PRO A 187 3.19 4.46 17.53
N GLY A 188 2.92 4.26 16.25
CA GLY A 188 1.57 4.25 15.70
C GLY A 188 1.52 3.55 14.35
N ASN A 189 0.39 3.65 13.67
CA ASN A 189 0.19 3.02 12.38
C ASN A 189 -0.15 4.03 11.30
N LEU A 190 0.23 3.66 10.07
CA LEU A 190 -0.20 4.31 8.86
C LEU A 190 -1.22 3.41 8.15
N PHE A 191 -2.33 4.02 7.75
CA PHE A 191 -3.36 3.39 6.93
C PHE A 191 -3.47 4.11 5.58
N ILE A 192 -3.65 3.31 4.53
CA ILE A 192 -3.88 3.81 3.17
C ILE A 192 -5.36 4.11 3.02
N PRO A 193 -5.77 5.32 2.60
CA PRO A 193 -7.17 5.63 2.36
C PRO A 193 -7.78 4.75 1.28
N VAL A 194 -8.90 4.08 1.57
CA VAL A 194 -9.59 3.25 0.56
C VAL A 194 -10.23 4.07 -0.55
N GLU A 195 -10.47 5.35 -0.32
CA GLU A 195 -10.98 6.30 -1.30
C GLU A 195 -10.09 6.39 -2.56
N LEU A 196 -8.79 6.05 -2.44
CA LEU A 196 -7.86 6.00 -3.57
C LEU A 196 -8.19 4.93 -4.62
N VAL A 197 -8.89 3.87 -4.24
CA VAL A 197 -9.19 2.73 -5.13
C VAL A 197 -10.69 2.46 -5.28
N MET A 198 -11.51 2.76 -4.28
CA MET A 198 -12.94 2.46 -4.30
C MET A 198 -13.70 2.99 -5.54
N PRO A 199 -13.44 4.22 -6.04
CA PRO A 199 -14.09 4.73 -7.24
C PRO A 199 -13.69 3.98 -8.52
N HIS A 200 -12.62 3.19 -8.47
CA HIS A 200 -12.00 2.53 -9.63
C HIS A 200 -12.13 1.01 -9.61
N LEU A 201 -12.87 0.42 -8.65
CA LEU A 201 -12.93 -1.04 -8.47
C LEU A 201 -13.36 -1.79 -9.74
N ASP A 202 -14.37 -1.30 -10.45
CA ASP A 202 -14.84 -1.96 -11.69
C ASP A 202 -13.75 -1.95 -12.77
N PHE A 203 -13.08 -0.81 -12.95
CA PHE A 203 -11.96 -0.71 -13.88
C PHE A 203 -10.79 -1.62 -13.46
N MET A 204 -10.43 -1.62 -12.18
CA MET A 204 -9.37 -2.47 -11.65
C MET A 204 -9.68 -3.95 -11.83
N LYS A 205 -10.94 -4.36 -11.63
CA LYS A 205 -11.41 -5.74 -11.83
C LYS A 205 -11.23 -6.21 -13.29
N GLU A 206 -11.38 -5.31 -14.26
CA GLU A 206 -11.31 -5.62 -15.70
C GLU A 206 -9.89 -5.51 -16.26
N HIS A 207 -9.08 -4.61 -15.70
CA HIS A 207 -7.79 -4.22 -16.30
C HIS A 207 -6.56 -4.52 -15.41
N GLY A 208 -6.76 -5.02 -14.19
CA GLY A 208 -5.68 -5.35 -13.27
C GLY A 208 -5.01 -4.16 -12.58
N GLN A 209 -5.35 -2.93 -12.95
CA GLN A 209 -4.76 -1.70 -12.43
C GLN A 209 -5.76 -0.54 -12.44
N LYS A 210 -5.46 0.56 -11.77
CA LYS A 210 -6.23 1.81 -11.84
C LYS A 210 -6.16 2.44 -13.24
N PRO A 211 -7.18 3.25 -13.63
CA PRO A 211 -7.12 4.04 -14.86
C PRO A 211 -6.02 5.12 -14.74
N GLY A 212 -5.36 5.40 -15.86
CA GLY A 212 -4.33 6.43 -15.96
C GLY A 212 -3.06 5.93 -16.63
N GLU A 213 -2.09 6.83 -16.78
CA GLU A 213 -0.76 6.49 -17.27
C GLU A 213 0.04 5.79 -16.17
N VAL A 214 0.77 4.75 -16.53
CA VAL A 214 1.66 4.04 -15.61
C VAL A 214 2.85 4.92 -15.26
N ARG A 215 3.10 5.11 -13.97
CA ARG A 215 4.21 5.92 -13.49
C ARG A 215 5.55 5.31 -13.86
N PRO A 216 6.54 6.17 -14.23
CA PRO A 216 7.90 5.70 -14.47
C PRO A 216 8.51 5.18 -13.18
N TRP A 217 9.07 3.98 -13.22
CA TRP A 217 9.77 3.36 -12.09
C TRP A 217 11.27 3.32 -12.36
N LEU A 218 12.06 3.65 -11.35
CA LEU A 218 13.52 3.72 -11.40
C LEU A 218 14.18 2.46 -10.84
N GLY A 219 13.53 1.82 -9.87
CA GLY A 219 14.10 0.71 -9.12
C GLY A 219 15.17 1.15 -8.13
N ALA A 220 14.98 2.30 -7.50
CA ALA A 220 15.86 2.85 -6.49
C ALA A 220 15.16 2.96 -5.14
N MET A 221 15.88 2.60 -4.07
CA MET A 221 15.48 2.94 -2.72
C MET A 221 16.19 4.22 -2.31
N VAL A 222 15.43 5.18 -1.79
CA VAL A 222 15.98 6.47 -1.39
C VAL A 222 15.62 6.82 0.05
N GLU A 223 16.44 7.61 0.70
CA GLU A 223 16.16 8.19 2.01
C GLU A 223 16.46 9.67 2.00
N GLN A 224 15.76 10.40 2.86
CA GLN A 224 15.98 11.83 3.04
C GLN A 224 16.70 12.10 4.36
N HIS A 225 17.80 12.84 4.27
CA HIS A 225 18.45 13.43 5.43
C HIS A 225 18.53 14.94 5.25
N ASN A 226 17.88 15.67 6.14
CA ASN A 226 17.68 17.12 6.00
C ASN A 226 16.94 17.45 4.68
N SER A 227 17.57 18.19 3.78
CA SER A 227 17.02 18.56 2.45
C SER A 227 17.68 17.79 1.29
N GLU A 228 18.43 16.74 1.56
CA GLU A 228 19.09 15.91 0.55
C GLU A 228 18.46 14.53 0.47
N VAL A 229 18.36 14.00 -0.73
CA VAL A 229 17.81 12.66 -1.03
C VAL A 229 18.95 11.76 -1.49
N TYR A 230 19.18 10.68 -0.74
CA TYR A 230 20.25 9.72 -0.96
C TYR A 230 19.72 8.43 -1.54
N VAL A 231 20.41 7.86 -2.50
CA VAL A 231 20.21 6.47 -2.91
C VAL A 231 20.76 5.56 -1.81
N VAL A 232 19.92 4.69 -1.24
CA VAL A 232 20.32 3.75 -0.17
C VAL A 232 20.30 2.29 -0.63
N GLY A 233 19.68 2.01 -1.79
CA GLY A 233 19.65 0.68 -2.37
C GLY A 233 19.12 0.71 -3.81
N LEU A 234 19.35 -0.37 -4.54
CA LEU A 234 18.93 -0.53 -5.91
C LEU A 234 18.39 -1.95 -6.10
N TYR A 235 17.33 -2.08 -6.87
CA TYR A 235 16.91 -3.38 -7.36
C TYR A 235 17.86 -3.85 -8.47
N HIS A 236 18.22 -5.13 -8.43
CA HIS A 236 19.10 -5.72 -9.43
C HIS A 236 18.50 -5.57 -10.84
N ASP A 237 19.31 -5.20 -11.83
CA ASP A 237 18.91 -4.97 -13.22
C ASP A 237 17.79 -3.93 -13.44
N ALA A 238 17.41 -3.17 -12.42
CA ALA A 238 16.45 -2.07 -12.57
C ALA A 238 17.06 -0.86 -13.30
N PRO A 239 16.24 0.07 -13.82
CA PRO A 239 16.71 1.25 -14.54
C PRO A 239 17.83 2.03 -13.86
N ALA A 240 17.70 2.30 -12.56
CA ALA A 240 18.72 3.03 -11.81
C ALA A 240 20.06 2.27 -11.74
N ALA A 241 20.02 0.96 -11.51
CA ALA A 241 21.23 0.13 -11.50
C ALA A 241 21.90 0.10 -12.88
N ARG A 242 21.12 -0.06 -13.96
CA ARG A 242 21.65 -0.03 -15.34
C ARG A 242 22.22 1.33 -15.73
N ALA A 243 21.69 2.43 -15.20
CA ALA A 243 22.21 3.77 -15.41
C ALA A 243 23.46 4.09 -14.58
N GLY A 244 23.91 3.15 -13.72
CA GLY A 244 25.11 3.28 -12.91
C GLY A 244 24.93 4.11 -11.64
N LEU A 245 23.73 4.24 -11.11
CA LEU A 245 23.50 4.77 -9.76
C LEU A 245 24.15 3.82 -8.74
N GLN A 246 24.57 4.37 -7.62
CA GLN A 246 25.16 3.62 -6.52
C GLN A 246 24.59 4.07 -5.16
N PRO A 247 24.49 3.17 -4.18
CA PRO A 247 24.22 3.59 -2.81
C PRO A 247 25.23 4.66 -2.35
N GLY A 248 24.71 5.73 -1.76
CA GLY A 248 25.49 6.92 -1.37
C GLY A 248 25.38 8.09 -2.36
N ASP A 249 24.93 7.90 -3.59
CA ASP A 249 24.64 9.00 -4.50
C ASP A 249 23.58 9.94 -3.93
N ILE A 250 23.81 11.24 -4.04
CA ILE A 250 22.84 12.30 -3.71
C ILE A 250 22.12 12.70 -4.98
N ILE A 251 20.80 12.68 -4.97
CA ILE A 251 19.97 13.13 -6.08
C ILE A 251 19.79 14.64 -5.97
N VAL A 252 20.47 15.39 -6.82
CA VAL A 252 20.50 16.85 -6.79
C VAL A 252 19.35 17.47 -7.57
N SER A 253 19.08 16.94 -8.77
CA SER A 253 17.98 17.43 -9.63
C SER A 253 17.44 16.35 -10.54
N VAL A 254 16.19 16.55 -11.01
CA VAL A 254 15.54 15.81 -12.07
C VAL A 254 15.25 16.81 -13.18
N ASP A 255 15.79 16.62 -14.39
CA ASP A 255 15.64 17.55 -15.51
C ASP A 255 15.90 19.01 -15.08
N GLN A 256 17.05 19.25 -14.42
CA GLN A 256 17.50 20.54 -13.88
C GLN A 256 16.58 21.14 -12.78
N LYS A 257 15.49 20.48 -12.40
CA LYS A 257 14.63 20.90 -11.29
C LYS A 257 15.21 20.37 -9.97
N PRO A 258 15.57 21.24 -9.02
CA PRO A 258 16.18 20.82 -7.75
C PRO A 258 15.28 19.88 -6.94
N VAL A 259 15.90 18.89 -6.30
CA VAL A 259 15.26 17.95 -5.39
C VAL A 259 15.57 18.35 -3.95
N HIS A 260 14.54 18.50 -3.11
CA HIS A 260 14.68 18.91 -1.70
C HIS A 260 14.03 17.92 -0.72
N SER A 261 13.27 16.94 -1.23
CA SER A 261 12.63 15.90 -0.43
C SER A 261 12.33 14.67 -1.29
N MET A 262 12.12 13.52 -0.66
CA MET A 262 11.67 12.32 -1.37
C MET A 262 10.36 12.57 -2.12
N ALA A 263 9.41 13.28 -1.51
CA ALA A 263 8.15 13.63 -2.16
C ALA A 263 8.35 14.51 -3.41
N SER A 264 9.20 15.55 -3.33
CA SER A 264 9.53 16.38 -4.49
C SER A 264 10.25 15.60 -5.59
N PHE A 265 11.13 14.68 -5.22
CA PHE A 265 11.82 13.77 -6.14
C PHE A 265 10.80 12.92 -6.90
N PHE A 266 9.95 12.17 -6.19
CA PHE A 266 8.97 11.29 -6.82
C PHE A 266 8.00 12.06 -7.71
N ARG A 267 7.46 13.18 -7.24
CA ARG A 267 6.57 14.02 -8.06
C ARG A 267 7.24 14.50 -9.33
N THR A 268 8.50 14.94 -9.25
CA THR A 268 9.22 15.44 -10.43
C THR A 268 9.47 14.33 -11.44
N VAL A 269 9.87 13.14 -10.98
CA VAL A 269 10.04 11.97 -11.84
C VAL A 269 8.71 11.59 -12.51
N TRP A 270 7.63 11.47 -11.75
CA TRP A 270 6.32 11.03 -12.26
C TRP A 270 5.64 12.07 -13.18
N HIS A 271 5.94 13.36 -13.02
CA HIS A 271 5.49 14.41 -13.95
C HIS A 271 6.35 14.55 -15.18
N TYR A 272 7.51 13.91 -15.24
CA TYR A 272 8.39 13.97 -16.40
C TYR A 272 7.81 13.22 -17.60
N GLY A 273 7.13 12.10 -17.36
CA GLY A 273 6.47 11.29 -18.36
C GLY A 273 6.02 9.93 -17.84
N PRO A 274 5.36 9.11 -18.67
CA PRO A 274 4.94 7.76 -18.30
C PRO A 274 6.12 6.79 -18.21
N ALA A 275 5.86 5.56 -17.79
CA ALA A 275 6.81 4.45 -17.86
C ALA A 275 7.39 4.31 -19.27
N GLY A 276 8.70 4.08 -19.37
CA GLY A 276 9.46 4.11 -20.62
C GLY A 276 10.06 5.47 -20.98
N SER A 277 9.78 6.53 -20.21
CA SER A 277 10.42 7.85 -20.40
C SER A 277 11.90 7.81 -20.01
N ARG A 278 12.69 8.66 -20.67
CA ARG A 278 14.13 8.83 -20.39
C ARG A 278 14.35 10.01 -19.45
N VAL A 279 14.48 9.73 -18.16
CA VAL A 279 14.53 10.74 -17.09
C VAL A 279 15.97 11.16 -16.82
N PRO A 280 16.37 12.42 -17.05
CA PRO A 280 17.71 12.91 -16.72
C PRO A 280 17.81 13.26 -15.23
N LEU A 281 18.84 12.76 -14.56
CA LEU A 281 19.18 13.08 -13.18
C LEU A 281 20.55 13.71 -13.10
N THR A 282 20.71 14.70 -12.21
CA THR A 282 22.01 15.16 -11.73
C THR A 282 22.26 14.52 -10.36
N LEU A 283 23.37 13.84 -10.24
CA LEU A 283 23.81 13.15 -9.03
C LEU A 283 25.10 13.79 -8.49
N SER A 284 25.29 13.67 -7.17
CA SER A 284 26.56 14.02 -6.53
C SER A 284 27.02 12.86 -5.62
N ASP A 285 28.32 12.61 -5.59
CA ASP A 285 28.96 11.71 -4.62
C ASP A 285 29.51 12.46 -3.37
N GLY A 286 29.15 13.73 -3.22
CA GLY A 286 29.62 14.63 -2.19
C GLY A 286 30.90 15.42 -2.58
N LYS A 287 31.49 15.14 -3.75
CA LYS A 287 32.66 15.85 -4.31
C LYS A 287 32.37 16.34 -5.72
N ASP A 288 32.02 15.45 -6.58
CA ASP A 288 31.79 15.70 -8.01
C ASP A 288 30.31 15.55 -8.35
N MET A 289 29.90 16.23 -9.42
CA MET A 289 28.57 16.08 -9.99
C MET A 289 28.66 15.30 -11.31
N ARG A 290 27.65 14.46 -11.57
CA ARG A 290 27.50 13.78 -12.85
C ARG A 290 26.06 13.76 -13.30
N GLU A 291 25.87 13.75 -14.60
CA GLU A 291 24.55 13.57 -15.21
C GLU A 291 24.39 12.12 -15.67
N VAL A 292 23.22 11.57 -15.44
CA VAL A 292 22.81 10.26 -15.93
C VAL A 292 21.40 10.36 -16.54
N VAL A 293 21.09 9.46 -17.46
CA VAL A 293 19.75 9.34 -18.02
C VAL A 293 19.23 7.94 -17.74
N LEU A 294 18.10 7.85 -17.06
CA LEU A 294 17.46 6.59 -16.75
C LEU A 294 16.40 6.26 -17.80
N ASP A 295 16.51 5.10 -18.40
CA ASP A 295 15.43 4.50 -19.21
C ASP A 295 14.45 3.84 -18.25
N THR A 296 13.40 4.56 -17.85
CA THR A 296 12.43 4.09 -16.86
C THR A 296 11.54 2.98 -17.41
N THR A 297 10.86 2.27 -16.53
CA THR A 297 9.98 1.16 -16.92
C THR A 297 8.71 1.11 -16.10
N ASP A 298 7.79 0.25 -16.49
CA ASP A 298 6.67 -0.16 -15.66
C ASP A 298 7.19 -1.07 -14.54
N ARG A 299 6.87 -0.71 -13.30
CA ARG A 299 7.22 -1.47 -12.11
C ARG A 299 6.68 -2.90 -12.15
N GLU A 300 5.48 -3.10 -12.67
CA GLU A 300 4.82 -4.40 -12.77
C GLU A 300 5.65 -5.40 -13.58
N SER A 301 6.39 -4.91 -14.61
CA SER A 301 7.23 -5.76 -15.47
C SER A 301 8.40 -6.44 -14.75
N PHE A 302 8.72 -6.03 -13.52
CA PHE A 302 9.81 -6.62 -12.70
C PHE A 302 9.33 -7.71 -11.75
N PHE A 303 8.02 -7.80 -11.49
CA PHE A 303 7.49 -8.77 -10.55
C PHE A 303 7.15 -10.08 -11.22
N MET A 304 7.20 -11.15 -10.45
CA MET A 304 6.74 -12.47 -10.90
C MET A 304 5.21 -12.53 -10.93
N HIS A 305 4.69 -13.12 -12.02
CA HIS A 305 3.27 -13.35 -12.20
C HIS A 305 3.00 -14.85 -12.29
N PHE A 306 1.97 -15.34 -11.61
CA PHE A 306 1.62 -16.75 -11.57
C PHE A 306 0.32 -17.04 -12.31
N ALA A 307 0.23 -18.23 -12.92
CA ALA A 307 -0.95 -18.67 -13.67
C ALA A 307 -2.22 -18.62 -12.79
N GLY A 308 -3.29 -18.03 -13.32
CA GLY A 308 -4.53 -17.78 -12.59
C GLY A 308 -4.67 -16.34 -12.08
N ASN A 309 -3.60 -15.56 -12.10
CA ASN A 309 -3.69 -14.12 -11.90
C ASN A 309 -4.13 -13.47 -13.23
N PRO A 310 -5.23 -12.68 -13.29
CA PRO A 310 -5.67 -12.01 -14.51
C PRO A 310 -4.70 -10.94 -15.02
N LEU A 311 -3.62 -10.66 -14.27
CA LEU A 311 -2.52 -9.79 -14.71
C LEU A 311 -1.52 -10.50 -15.65
N ASN A 312 -1.74 -11.78 -16.00
CA ASN A 312 -0.95 -12.56 -16.97
C ASN A 312 -1.60 -12.53 -18.36
#